data_f804e09b2b9b0d48dd75d5f1f1f62490
#
_entry.id   f804e09b2b9b0d48dd75d5f1f1f62490
#
_cell.length_a   1.000
_cell.length_b   1.000
_cell.length_c   1.000
_cell.angle_alpha   90.00
_cell.angle_beta   90.00
_cell.angle_gamma   90.00
#
_symmetry.space_group_name_H-M   'P 1'
#
loop_
_entity.id
_entity.type
_entity.pdbx_description
1 polymer ?
#
loop_
_entity_poly.entity_id
_entity_poly.type
_entity_poly.pdbx_seq_one_letter_code
_entity_poly.pdbx_strand_id
1 'polypeptide(L)'
;PPSSGGGMPVYNAQTETEMYSDEMLELARVVQSRVLEILNITGAPSNKISAEGMRPKVEDALDQALREIRHRIPGSIQIEKFRAVLMDDLIGLGPLSPLLRAADISEIMINGPDNIFVESNGIQYRTGVRFNGEAHLQSIIQRIVEPLGRHIDAASPMVDARLDDGSRVNAVIPPLSLDGSLVTIRKFAAKKLTDEDLIRFGSLSRPMAEFLKE
;
A
#
# COMPACT_ATOMS: atom_id res chain seq x y z
N PRO A 1 -24.31 -4.41 26.15
CA PRO A 1 -22.89 -4.30 25.93
C PRO A 1 -22.36 -5.66 25.47
N PRO A 2 -21.75 -5.77 24.28
CA PRO A 2 -21.09 -7.01 23.91
C PRO A 2 -19.79 -7.13 24.68
N SER A 3 -19.53 -8.34 25.14
CA SER A 3 -18.42 -8.78 25.95
C SER A 3 -17.07 -8.47 25.30
N SER A 4 -16.20 -7.83 26.05
CA SER A 4 -14.78 -7.63 25.86
C SER A 4 -14.05 -8.97 25.66
N GLY A 5 -13.41 -9.16 24.50
CA GLY A 5 -12.52 -10.29 24.23
C GLY A 5 -12.24 -10.58 22.75
N GLY A 6 -12.70 -9.76 21.83
CA GLY A 6 -12.46 -9.95 20.42
C GLY A 6 -11.26 -9.10 19.94
N GLY A 7 -10.17 -9.76 19.55
CA GLY A 7 -9.13 -9.11 18.76
C GLY A 7 -9.75 -8.52 17.49
N MET A 8 -9.11 -7.46 16.94
CA MET A 8 -9.55 -6.82 15.70
C MET A 8 -9.63 -7.86 14.57
N PRO A 9 -10.70 -7.89 13.75
CA PRO A 9 -10.83 -8.83 12.66
C PRO A 9 -9.70 -8.62 11.64
N VAL A 10 -9.29 -9.69 10.97
CA VAL A 10 -8.21 -9.67 9.98
C VAL A 10 -8.81 -9.62 8.57
N TYR A 11 -8.34 -8.69 7.75
CA TYR A 11 -8.73 -8.51 6.36
C TYR A 11 -7.96 -9.52 5.47
N ASN A 12 -8.66 -10.34 4.66
CA ASN A 12 -8.10 -11.33 3.72
C ASN A 12 -6.99 -12.24 4.29
N ALA A 13 -7.19 -12.76 5.50
CA ALA A 13 -6.18 -13.32 6.39
C ALA A 13 -5.29 -14.46 5.84
N GLN A 14 -5.75 -15.29 4.90
CA GLN A 14 -5.04 -16.54 4.57
C GLN A 14 -3.97 -16.39 3.48
N THR A 15 -4.22 -15.62 2.44
CA THR A 15 -3.29 -15.52 1.30
C THR A 15 -2.21 -14.45 1.51
N GLU A 16 -2.52 -13.40 2.29
CA GLU A 16 -1.62 -12.27 2.52
C GLU A 16 -0.54 -12.63 3.55
N THR A 17 -0.89 -13.32 4.64
CA THR A 17 0.06 -13.63 5.72
C THR A 17 1.24 -14.48 5.24
N GLU A 18 1.00 -15.44 4.34
CA GLU A 18 2.09 -16.27 3.79
C GLU A 18 3.06 -15.47 2.93
N MET A 19 2.55 -14.54 2.09
CA MET A 19 3.36 -13.72 1.19
C MET A 19 4.25 -12.69 1.92
N TYR A 20 3.85 -12.29 3.12
CA TYR A 20 4.58 -11.32 3.95
C TYR A 20 5.20 -11.96 5.19
N SER A 21 5.44 -13.28 5.19
CA SER A 21 6.25 -13.97 6.21
C SER A 21 7.71 -13.51 6.18
N ASP A 22 8.45 -13.66 7.28
CA ASP A 22 9.87 -13.27 7.35
C ASP A 22 10.69 -13.94 6.25
N GLU A 23 10.43 -15.23 5.99
CA GLU A 23 11.10 -15.99 4.92
C GLU A 23 10.84 -15.39 3.54
N MET A 24 9.58 -15.02 3.24
CA MET A 24 9.23 -14.45 1.95
C MET A 24 9.75 -13.03 1.78
N LEU A 25 9.79 -12.22 2.85
CA LEU A 25 10.40 -10.90 2.82
C LEU A 25 11.91 -10.97 2.59
N GLU A 26 12.60 -11.97 3.18
CA GLU A 26 14.02 -12.18 2.91
C GLU A 26 14.27 -12.64 1.47
N LEU A 27 13.45 -13.55 0.94
CA LEU A 27 13.51 -13.93 -0.48
C LEU A 27 13.24 -12.73 -1.40
N ALA A 28 12.29 -11.87 -1.05
CA ALA A 28 12.01 -10.64 -1.78
C ALA A 28 13.24 -9.72 -1.85
N ARG A 29 13.97 -9.54 -0.72
CA ARG A 29 15.23 -8.77 -0.71
C ARG A 29 16.27 -9.35 -1.66
N VAL A 30 16.45 -10.68 -1.62
CA VAL A 30 17.41 -11.36 -2.52
C VAL A 30 17.05 -11.12 -3.98
N VAL A 31 15.77 -11.29 -4.35
CA VAL A 31 15.31 -11.03 -5.73
C VAL A 31 15.51 -9.58 -6.11
N GLN A 32 15.10 -8.63 -5.26
CA GLN A 32 15.24 -7.19 -5.52
C GLN A 32 16.70 -6.81 -5.76
N SER A 33 17.62 -7.27 -4.89
CA SER A 33 19.05 -7.04 -5.08
C SER A 33 19.54 -7.60 -6.41
N ARG A 34 19.09 -8.80 -6.78
CA ARG A 34 19.47 -9.42 -8.04
C ARG A 34 18.93 -8.68 -9.28
N VAL A 35 17.70 -8.20 -9.21
CA VAL A 35 17.11 -7.35 -10.26
C VAL A 35 17.92 -6.07 -10.45
N LEU A 36 18.32 -5.40 -9.36
CA LEU A 36 19.16 -4.20 -9.41
C LEU A 36 20.52 -4.47 -10.06
N GLU A 37 21.15 -5.61 -9.78
CA GLU A 37 22.39 -6.05 -10.40
C GLU A 37 22.21 -6.27 -11.90
N ILE A 38 21.17 -7.02 -12.32
CA ILE A 38 20.87 -7.30 -13.73
C ILE A 38 20.65 -5.99 -14.51
N LEU A 39 19.96 -5.03 -13.89
CA LEU A 39 19.70 -3.72 -14.51
C LEU A 39 20.91 -2.77 -14.45
N ASN A 40 22.02 -3.16 -13.81
CA ASN A 40 23.20 -2.30 -13.55
C ASN A 40 22.85 -0.99 -12.83
N ILE A 41 21.86 -1.02 -11.91
CA ILE A 41 21.37 0.16 -11.17
C ILE A 41 21.79 0.07 -9.69
N THR A 42 22.85 -0.62 -9.37
CA THR A 42 23.36 -0.77 -8.00
C THR A 42 23.67 0.59 -7.38
N GLY A 43 23.02 0.90 -6.26
CA GLY A 43 23.18 2.18 -5.54
C GLY A 43 22.35 3.35 -6.06
N ALA A 44 21.47 3.14 -7.03
CA ALA A 44 20.56 4.17 -7.50
C ALA A 44 19.32 4.29 -6.59
N PRO A 45 18.78 5.50 -6.39
CA PRO A 45 17.53 5.68 -5.68
C PRO A 45 16.37 4.97 -6.40
N SER A 46 15.42 4.44 -5.62
CA SER A 46 14.29 3.62 -6.10
C SER A 46 13.43 4.27 -7.20
N ASN A 47 13.42 5.62 -7.27
CA ASN A 47 12.68 6.37 -8.28
C ASN A 47 13.18 6.16 -9.72
N LYS A 48 14.43 5.74 -9.92
CA LYS A 48 14.95 5.43 -11.27
C LYS A 48 14.34 4.19 -11.90
N ILE A 49 13.89 3.24 -11.08
CA ILE A 49 13.25 2.00 -11.54
C ILE A 49 11.79 2.25 -11.94
N SER A 50 11.14 3.20 -11.26
CA SER A 50 9.75 3.58 -11.53
C SER A 50 9.60 4.48 -12.76
N ALA A 51 10.71 4.86 -13.43
CA ALA A 51 10.67 5.71 -14.61
C ALA A 51 9.86 5.07 -15.75
N GLU A 52 9.10 5.90 -16.43
CA GLU A 52 8.31 5.50 -17.61
C GLU A 52 9.21 4.81 -18.65
N GLY A 53 8.80 3.64 -19.14
CA GLY A 53 9.59 2.81 -20.07
C GLY A 53 10.55 1.80 -19.42
N MET A 54 10.79 1.84 -18.11
CA MET A 54 11.61 0.82 -17.42
C MET A 54 10.85 -0.48 -17.15
N ARG A 55 9.53 -0.44 -17.12
CA ARG A 55 8.69 -1.60 -16.78
C ARG A 55 9.05 -2.89 -17.52
N PRO A 56 9.18 -2.94 -18.85
CA PRO A 56 9.54 -4.19 -19.55
C PRO A 56 10.90 -4.74 -19.10
N LYS A 57 11.89 -3.85 -18.92
CA LYS A 57 13.24 -4.25 -18.46
C LYS A 57 13.22 -4.82 -17.06
N VAL A 58 12.40 -4.23 -16.16
CA VAL A 58 12.23 -4.72 -14.79
C VAL A 58 11.53 -6.08 -14.82
N GLU A 59 10.52 -6.27 -15.66
CA GLU A 59 9.81 -7.55 -15.83
C GLU A 59 10.76 -8.66 -16.29
N ASP A 60 11.58 -8.41 -17.32
CA ASP A 60 12.56 -9.36 -17.81
C ASP A 60 13.62 -9.71 -16.75
N ALA A 61 14.15 -8.71 -16.06
CA ALA A 61 15.13 -8.90 -15.00
C ALA A 61 14.55 -9.66 -13.80
N LEU A 62 13.30 -9.38 -13.44
CA LEU A 62 12.59 -10.10 -12.38
C LEU A 62 12.37 -11.56 -12.75
N ASP A 63 11.93 -11.83 -13.98
CA ASP A 63 11.73 -13.20 -14.46
C ASP A 63 13.04 -14.00 -14.51
N GLN A 64 14.15 -13.34 -14.83
CA GLN A 64 15.48 -13.95 -14.75
C GLN A 64 15.85 -14.25 -13.29
N ALA A 65 15.74 -13.27 -12.38
CA ALA A 65 16.05 -13.44 -10.96
C ALA A 65 15.22 -14.55 -10.32
N LEU A 66 13.91 -14.61 -10.62
CA LEU A 66 13.01 -15.65 -10.11
C LEU A 66 13.39 -17.05 -10.59
N ARG A 67 13.85 -17.19 -11.84
CA ARG A 67 14.37 -18.50 -12.34
C ARG A 67 15.59 -18.96 -11.56
N GLU A 68 16.51 -18.05 -11.24
CA GLU A 68 17.75 -18.37 -10.50
C GLU A 68 17.45 -18.86 -9.08
N ILE A 69 16.43 -18.31 -8.39
CA ILE A 69 16.09 -18.68 -7.01
C ILE A 69 14.90 -19.62 -6.87
N ARG A 70 14.37 -20.16 -7.99
CA ARG A 70 13.15 -20.99 -7.99
C ARG A 70 13.18 -22.12 -6.96
N HIS A 71 14.36 -22.72 -6.75
CA HIS A 71 14.58 -23.82 -5.80
C HIS A 71 14.46 -23.40 -4.33
N ARG A 72 14.51 -22.10 -4.01
CA ARG A 72 14.36 -21.55 -2.67
C ARG A 72 12.92 -21.14 -2.33
N ILE A 73 12.05 -21.04 -3.34
CA ILE A 73 10.65 -20.62 -3.14
C ILE A 73 9.87 -21.86 -2.65
N PRO A 74 9.21 -21.76 -1.46
CA PRO A 74 8.36 -22.84 -0.95
C PRO A 74 7.31 -23.28 -1.96
N GLY A 75 7.03 -24.58 -2.03
CA GLY A 75 6.08 -25.15 -2.97
C GLY A 75 4.62 -24.73 -2.73
N SER A 76 4.29 -24.25 -1.52
CA SER A 76 3.01 -23.67 -1.14
C SER A 76 2.75 -22.30 -1.80
N ILE A 77 3.82 -21.60 -2.19
CA ILE A 77 3.73 -20.25 -2.74
C ILE A 77 3.45 -20.28 -4.25
N GLN A 78 2.40 -19.60 -4.64
CA GLN A 78 2.09 -19.37 -6.06
C GLN A 78 3.06 -18.34 -6.64
N ILE A 79 3.91 -18.77 -7.58
CA ILE A 79 4.99 -17.94 -8.13
C ILE A 79 4.45 -16.67 -8.80
N GLU A 80 3.29 -16.73 -9.44
CA GLU A 80 2.66 -15.59 -10.10
C GLU A 80 2.22 -14.53 -9.09
N LYS A 81 1.72 -14.94 -7.93
CA LYS A 81 1.38 -14.02 -6.84
C LYS A 81 2.64 -13.39 -6.25
N PHE A 82 3.67 -14.18 -6.01
CA PHE A 82 4.94 -13.67 -5.51
C PHE A 82 5.58 -12.69 -6.51
N ARG A 83 5.56 -13.01 -7.81
CA ARG A 83 5.98 -12.11 -8.88
C ARG A 83 5.21 -10.79 -8.85
N ALA A 84 3.90 -10.83 -8.67
CA ALA A 84 3.09 -9.62 -8.59
C ALA A 84 3.45 -8.74 -7.37
N VAL A 85 3.68 -9.35 -6.20
CA VAL A 85 4.16 -8.63 -5.01
C VAL A 85 5.52 -7.96 -5.27
N LEU A 86 6.46 -8.68 -5.88
CA LEU A 86 7.77 -8.14 -6.22
C LEU A 86 7.70 -7.00 -7.25
N MET A 87 6.80 -7.10 -8.23
CA MET A 87 6.57 -6.01 -9.20
C MET A 87 6.00 -4.77 -8.51
N ASP A 88 5.03 -4.96 -7.60
CA ASP A 88 4.48 -3.87 -6.80
C ASP A 88 5.57 -3.21 -5.92
N ASP A 89 6.51 -3.99 -5.38
CA ASP A 89 7.64 -3.47 -4.60
C ASP A 89 8.66 -2.72 -5.47
N LEU A 90 8.96 -3.22 -6.65
CA LEU A 90 9.99 -2.64 -7.54
C LEU A 90 9.53 -1.35 -8.20
N ILE A 91 8.32 -1.31 -8.75
CA ILE A 91 7.83 -0.19 -9.57
C ILE A 91 6.51 0.43 -9.08
N GLY A 92 5.80 -0.24 -8.18
CA GLY A 92 4.55 0.24 -7.59
C GLY A 92 4.74 0.88 -6.22
N LEU A 93 3.69 0.80 -5.42
CA LEU A 93 3.66 1.28 -4.03
C LEU A 93 3.82 0.14 -3.02
N GLY A 94 4.55 -0.91 -3.41
CA GLY A 94 4.85 -2.04 -2.57
C GLY A 94 3.60 -2.71 -2.00
N PRO A 95 3.63 -3.07 -0.70
CA PRO A 95 2.52 -3.72 -0.02
C PRO A 95 1.20 -2.94 -0.04
N LEU A 96 1.22 -1.64 -0.34
CA LEU A 96 0.01 -0.82 -0.45
C LEU A 96 -0.73 -1.01 -1.77
N SER A 97 -0.04 -1.46 -2.82
CA SER A 97 -0.64 -1.57 -4.16
C SER A 97 -1.91 -2.42 -4.19
N PRO A 98 -1.98 -3.62 -3.60
CA PRO A 98 -3.21 -4.40 -3.55
C PRO A 98 -4.32 -3.71 -2.72
N LEU A 99 -3.98 -3.07 -1.59
CA LEU A 99 -4.94 -2.37 -0.73
C LEU A 99 -5.54 -1.14 -1.44
N LEU A 100 -4.72 -0.43 -2.19
CA LEU A 100 -5.17 0.72 -2.98
C LEU A 100 -6.11 0.29 -4.13
N ARG A 101 -5.87 -0.88 -4.74
CA ARG A 101 -6.73 -1.43 -5.80
C ARG A 101 -8.05 -2.01 -5.28
N ALA A 102 -8.13 -2.44 -4.03
CA ALA A 102 -9.34 -3.01 -3.44
C ALA A 102 -10.46 -1.97 -3.35
N ALA A 103 -11.58 -2.19 -4.02
CA ALA A 103 -12.67 -1.22 -4.14
C ALA A 103 -13.47 -1.02 -2.85
N ASP A 104 -13.47 -2.01 -1.97
CA ASP A 104 -14.18 -2.03 -0.69
C ASP A 104 -13.41 -1.37 0.45
N ILE A 105 -12.13 -1.06 0.27
CA ILE A 105 -11.32 -0.33 1.24
C ILE A 105 -11.54 1.17 1.04
N SER A 106 -11.93 1.85 2.13
CA SER A 106 -12.14 3.31 2.21
C SER A 106 -10.92 4.03 2.78
N GLU A 107 -10.21 3.42 3.72
CA GLU A 107 -9.05 4.03 4.40
C GLU A 107 -7.98 2.99 4.68
N ILE A 108 -6.71 3.39 4.57
CA ILE A 108 -5.53 2.59 4.91
C ILE A 108 -4.75 3.36 5.96
N MET A 109 -4.44 2.70 7.07
CA MET A 109 -3.72 3.27 8.20
C MET A 109 -2.48 2.43 8.48
N ILE A 110 -1.31 3.07 8.50
CA ILE A 110 -0.01 2.44 8.68
C ILE A 110 0.62 3.02 9.93
N ASN A 111 0.89 2.16 10.90
CA ASN A 111 1.53 2.52 12.16
C ASN A 111 2.86 1.75 12.27
N GLY A 112 3.89 2.25 11.58
CA GLY A 112 5.14 1.53 11.40
C GLY A 112 5.04 0.40 10.36
N PRO A 113 6.14 -0.30 10.06
CA PRO A 113 6.23 -1.26 8.97
C PRO A 113 5.37 -2.52 9.14
N ASP A 114 5.03 -2.90 10.38
CA ASP A 114 4.38 -4.17 10.70
C ASP A 114 2.89 -4.04 11.04
N ASN A 115 2.37 -2.82 11.19
CA ASN A 115 1.01 -2.59 11.64
C ASN A 115 0.22 -1.81 10.60
N ILE A 116 -0.39 -2.53 9.67
CA ILE A 116 -1.23 -1.98 8.62
C ILE A 116 -2.68 -2.35 8.87
N PHE A 117 -3.52 -1.34 8.92
CA PHE A 117 -4.96 -1.46 9.13
C PHE A 117 -5.70 -0.89 7.93
N VAL A 118 -6.89 -1.41 7.67
CA VAL A 118 -7.78 -0.89 6.64
C VAL A 118 -9.18 -0.71 7.21
N GLU A 119 -9.91 0.25 6.65
CA GLU A 119 -11.35 0.35 6.86
C GLU A 119 -12.06 -0.17 5.61
N SER A 120 -12.96 -1.11 5.79
CA SER A 120 -13.84 -1.63 4.75
C SER A 120 -15.28 -1.65 5.27
N ASN A 121 -16.20 -1.02 4.55
CA ASN A 121 -17.62 -0.90 4.93
C ASN A 121 -17.85 -0.35 6.35
N GLY A 122 -17.02 0.60 6.80
CA GLY A 122 -17.11 1.22 8.12
C GLY A 122 -16.57 0.37 9.27
N ILE A 123 -15.92 -0.76 8.98
CA ILE A 123 -15.29 -1.64 9.97
C ILE A 123 -13.79 -1.63 9.75
N GLN A 124 -13.05 -1.51 10.85
CA GLN A 124 -11.59 -1.57 10.82
C GLN A 124 -11.10 -3.01 10.93
N TYR A 125 -10.11 -3.34 10.10
CA TYR A 125 -9.46 -4.65 10.05
C TYR A 125 -7.94 -4.48 10.15
N ARG A 126 -7.28 -5.42 10.80
CA ARG A 126 -5.84 -5.58 10.68
C ARG A 126 -5.54 -6.39 9.41
N THR A 127 -4.50 -6.02 8.65
CA THR A 127 -4.07 -6.80 7.49
C THR A 127 -2.94 -7.75 7.86
N GLY A 128 -2.69 -8.75 7.02
CA GLY A 128 -1.48 -9.58 7.06
C GLY A 128 -0.31 -8.98 6.28
N VAL A 129 -0.55 -7.85 5.61
CA VAL A 129 0.44 -7.13 4.81
C VAL A 129 1.41 -6.39 5.72
N ARG A 130 2.69 -6.34 5.35
CA ARG A 130 3.71 -5.55 6.05
C ARG A 130 4.84 -5.13 5.12
N PHE A 131 5.54 -4.09 5.52
CA PHE A 131 6.73 -3.63 4.83
C PHE A 131 7.97 -4.41 5.27
N ASN A 132 9.00 -4.31 4.46
CA ASN A 132 10.30 -4.90 4.75
C ASN A 132 11.16 -3.94 5.60
N GLY A 133 10.60 -3.51 6.74
CA GLY A 133 11.21 -2.58 7.67
C GLY A 133 10.94 -1.11 7.36
N GLU A 134 11.42 -0.25 8.25
CA GLU A 134 11.16 1.20 8.23
C GLU A 134 11.71 1.89 6.98
N ALA A 135 12.92 1.52 6.54
CA ALA A 135 13.51 2.09 5.32
C ALA A 135 12.68 1.82 4.07
N HIS A 136 12.08 0.61 3.98
CA HIS A 136 11.17 0.27 2.89
C HIS A 136 9.90 1.13 2.94
N LEU A 137 9.28 1.28 4.12
CA LEU A 137 8.11 2.14 4.30
C LEU A 137 8.42 3.59 3.89
N GLN A 138 9.53 4.16 4.33
CA GLN A 138 9.93 5.52 3.96
C GLN A 138 10.16 5.66 2.45
N SER A 139 10.75 4.65 1.79
CA SER A 139 10.93 4.68 0.34
C SER A 139 9.59 4.69 -0.42
N ILE A 140 8.58 3.98 0.08
CA ILE A 140 7.23 4.00 -0.49
C ILE A 140 6.55 5.35 -0.24
N ILE A 141 6.70 5.92 0.96
CA ILE A 141 6.19 7.28 1.24
C ILE A 141 6.76 8.30 0.25
N GLN A 142 8.07 8.26 0.02
CA GLN A 142 8.73 9.13 -0.97
C GLN A 142 8.15 8.92 -2.37
N ARG A 143 7.98 7.67 -2.82
CA ARG A 143 7.34 7.37 -4.12
C ARG A 143 5.91 7.90 -4.25
N ILE A 144 5.18 8.01 -3.16
CA ILE A 144 3.83 8.59 -3.15
C ILE A 144 3.89 10.11 -3.31
N VAL A 145 4.82 10.78 -2.64
CA VAL A 145 4.79 12.24 -2.52
C VAL A 145 5.63 12.96 -3.56
N GLU A 146 6.71 12.34 -4.07
CA GLU A 146 7.58 12.93 -5.10
C GLU A 146 6.84 13.33 -6.40
N PRO A 147 5.98 12.48 -6.99
CA PRO A 147 5.23 12.84 -8.19
C PRO A 147 4.31 14.05 -7.98
N LEU A 148 3.90 14.31 -6.74
CA LEU A 148 3.06 15.44 -6.36
C LEU A 148 3.86 16.73 -6.13
N GLY A 149 5.17 16.72 -6.41
CA GLY A 149 6.08 17.84 -6.15
C GLY A 149 6.28 18.12 -4.66
N ARG A 150 6.03 17.13 -3.80
CA ARG A 150 6.23 17.21 -2.35
C ARG A 150 7.47 16.43 -1.95
N HIS A 151 8.03 16.81 -0.81
CA HIS A 151 9.18 16.14 -0.22
C HIS A 151 8.95 15.89 1.26
N ILE A 152 9.46 14.78 1.78
CA ILE A 152 9.41 14.43 3.19
C ILE A 152 10.78 13.91 3.63
N ASP A 153 11.35 14.52 4.66
CA ASP A 153 12.62 14.16 5.25
C ASP A 153 12.69 14.56 6.73
N ALA A 154 13.85 14.38 7.38
CA ALA A 154 14.05 14.73 8.78
C ALA A 154 13.88 16.22 9.08
N ALA A 155 14.06 17.11 8.09
CA ALA A 155 13.88 18.56 8.23
C ALA A 155 12.41 18.98 8.01
N SER A 156 11.68 18.22 7.19
CA SER A 156 10.25 18.39 6.91
C SER A 156 9.54 17.06 7.08
N PRO A 157 9.35 16.56 8.33
CA PRO A 157 8.98 15.19 8.61
C PRO A 157 7.47 14.92 8.50
N MET A 158 6.70 15.82 7.93
CA MET A 158 5.25 15.69 7.74
C MET A 158 4.85 16.18 6.37
N VAL A 159 3.93 15.46 5.74
CA VAL A 159 3.32 15.84 4.46
C VAL A 159 1.83 15.55 4.48
N ASP A 160 1.05 16.47 3.91
CA ASP A 160 -0.35 16.27 3.54
C ASP A 160 -0.47 16.55 2.04
N ALA A 161 -1.00 15.57 1.31
CA ALA A 161 -1.07 15.61 -0.14
C ALA A 161 -2.36 14.99 -0.66
N ARG A 162 -2.69 15.28 -1.91
CA ARG A 162 -3.79 14.66 -2.64
C ARG A 162 -3.24 13.94 -3.86
N LEU A 163 -3.59 12.67 -4.00
CA LEU A 163 -3.24 11.85 -5.16
C LEU A 163 -4.08 12.24 -6.39
N ASP A 164 -3.65 11.81 -7.57
CA ASP A 164 -4.32 12.09 -8.85
C ASP A 164 -5.77 11.55 -8.90
N ASP A 165 -6.03 10.45 -8.20
CA ASP A 165 -7.37 9.86 -8.06
C ASP A 165 -8.26 10.62 -7.06
N GLY A 166 -7.75 11.69 -6.43
CA GLY A 166 -8.44 12.49 -5.42
C GLY A 166 -8.29 11.99 -3.98
N SER A 167 -7.66 10.84 -3.77
CA SER A 167 -7.37 10.30 -2.44
C SER A 167 -6.46 11.23 -1.66
N ARG A 168 -6.62 11.29 -0.33
CA ARG A 168 -5.79 12.10 0.57
C ARG A 168 -4.77 11.23 1.26
N VAL A 169 -3.53 11.69 1.30
CA VAL A 169 -2.43 11.05 2.01
C VAL A 169 -1.88 12.02 3.04
N ASN A 170 -1.81 11.57 4.28
CA ASN A 170 -1.07 12.22 5.35
C ASN A 170 0.04 11.27 5.78
N ALA A 171 1.27 11.75 5.86
CA ALA A 171 2.41 10.97 6.34
C ALA A 171 3.23 11.78 7.34
N VAL A 172 3.70 11.11 8.38
CA VAL A 172 4.59 11.64 9.42
C VAL A 172 5.71 10.64 9.63
N ILE A 173 6.96 11.12 9.59
CA ILE A 173 8.14 10.27 9.76
C ILE A 173 8.97 10.71 10.96
N PRO A 174 9.93 9.90 11.45
CA PRO A 174 10.91 10.35 12.42
C PRO A 174 11.68 11.61 11.94
N PRO A 175 12.03 12.55 12.81
CA PRO A 175 11.96 12.49 14.29
C PRO A 175 10.61 12.94 14.88
N LEU A 176 9.63 13.37 14.07
CA LEU A 176 8.34 13.83 14.58
C LEU A 176 7.47 12.67 15.08
N SER A 177 7.52 11.53 14.39
CA SER A 177 6.93 10.28 14.83
C SER A 177 7.95 9.50 15.68
N LEU A 178 7.57 9.06 16.88
CA LEU A 178 8.48 8.40 17.82
C LEU A 178 8.60 6.88 17.57
N ASP A 179 7.54 6.24 17.09
CA ASP A 179 7.41 4.78 16.97
C ASP A 179 7.49 4.30 15.50
N GLY A 180 8.20 5.06 14.64
CA GLY A 180 8.29 4.78 13.21
C GLY A 180 7.35 5.65 12.37
N SER A 181 7.37 5.48 11.06
CA SER A 181 6.56 6.26 10.14
C SER A 181 5.07 5.94 10.27
N LEU A 182 4.25 6.98 10.25
CA LEU A 182 2.79 6.91 10.26
C LEU A 182 2.26 7.39 8.91
N VAL A 183 1.33 6.64 8.31
CA VAL A 183 0.68 7.05 7.06
C VAL A 183 -0.81 6.76 7.13
N THR A 184 -1.61 7.72 6.71
CA THR A 184 -3.05 7.53 6.51
C THR A 184 -3.39 7.88 5.08
N ILE A 185 -4.03 6.97 4.37
CA ILE A 185 -4.53 7.17 3.01
C ILE A 185 -6.04 7.02 3.02
N ARG A 186 -6.75 8.13 2.83
CA ARG A 186 -8.20 8.12 2.69
C ARG A 186 -8.56 8.12 1.21
N LYS A 187 -9.08 6.99 0.75
CA LYS A 187 -9.41 6.81 -0.66
C LYS A 187 -10.57 7.68 -1.09
N PHE A 188 -10.49 8.19 -2.30
CA PHE A 188 -11.64 8.86 -2.89
C PHE A 188 -12.68 7.81 -3.27
N ALA A 189 -13.94 8.02 -2.84
CA ALA A 189 -15.01 7.08 -3.14
C ALA A 189 -15.20 6.95 -4.65
N ALA A 190 -15.02 5.74 -5.19
CA ALA A 190 -15.19 5.45 -6.61
C ALA A 190 -16.62 5.77 -7.11
N LYS A 191 -17.59 5.65 -6.21
CA LYS A 191 -18.99 6.00 -6.47
C LYS A 191 -19.40 7.17 -5.57
N LYS A 192 -19.67 8.32 -6.17
CA LYS A 192 -20.28 9.44 -5.45
C LYS A 192 -21.69 9.04 -5.01
N LEU A 193 -22.03 9.34 -3.76
CA LEU A 193 -23.40 9.18 -3.28
C LEU A 193 -24.30 10.17 -4.01
N THR A 194 -25.42 9.66 -4.48
CA THR A 194 -26.49 10.47 -5.05
C THR A 194 -27.49 10.89 -3.98
N ASP A 195 -28.31 11.88 -4.25
CA ASP A 195 -29.45 12.25 -3.39
C ASP A 195 -30.38 11.07 -3.11
N GLU A 196 -30.64 10.22 -4.10
CA GLU A 196 -31.42 8.99 -3.91
C GLU A 196 -30.73 7.98 -2.98
N ASP A 197 -29.40 7.87 -3.01
CA ASP A 197 -28.64 7.03 -2.06
C ASP A 197 -28.79 7.59 -0.63
N LEU A 198 -28.70 8.92 -0.45
CA LEU A 198 -28.87 9.57 0.85
C LEU A 198 -30.29 9.40 1.40
N ILE A 199 -31.31 9.48 0.54
CA ILE A 199 -32.69 9.20 0.90
C ILE A 199 -32.86 7.75 1.35
N ARG A 200 -32.31 6.81 0.58
CA ARG A 200 -32.35 5.38 0.88
C ARG A 200 -31.68 5.04 2.23
N PHE A 201 -30.59 5.72 2.55
CA PHE A 201 -29.89 5.56 3.83
C PHE A 201 -30.55 6.29 5.00
N GLY A 202 -31.61 7.08 4.74
CA GLY A 202 -32.30 7.85 5.77
C GLY A 202 -31.56 9.10 6.25
N SER A 203 -30.45 9.46 5.57
CA SER A 203 -29.66 10.67 5.87
C SER A 203 -30.32 11.94 5.34
N LEU A 204 -31.21 11.81 4.36
CA LEU A 204 -31.92 12.90 3.71
C LEU A 204 -33.39 12.50 3.47
N SER A 205 -34.33 13.38 3.75
CA SER A 205 -35.72 13.17 3.34
C SER A 205 -35.95 13.68 1.90
N ARG A 206 -36.97 13.14 1.20
CA ARG A 206 -37.27 13.58 -0.16
C ARG A 206 -37.56 15.07 -0.24
N PRO A 207 -38.37 15.71 0.66
CA PRO A 207 -38.55 17.16 0.65
C PRO A 207 -37.27 17.97 0.87
N MET A 208 -36.33 17.46 1.68
CA MET A 208 -35.03 18.10 1.88
C MET A 208 -34.17 18.02 0.60
N ALA A 209 -34.20 16.88 -0.11
CA ALA A 209 -33.48 16.72 -1.36
C ALA A 209 -34.01 17.66 -2.45
N GLU A 210 -35.33 17.85 -2.52
CA GLU A 210 -35.99 18.80 -3.45
C GLU A 210 -35.57 20.24 -3.16
N PHE A 211 -35.57 20.63 -1.87
CA PHE A 211 -35.15 21.97 -1.43
C PHE A 211 -33.68 22.28 -1.77
N LEU A 212 -32.78 21.29 -1.69
CA LEU A 212 -31.34 21.45 -1.97
C LEU A 212 -31.02 21.53 -3.47
N LYS A 213 -31.97 21.22 -4.35
CA LYS A 213 -31.82 21.34 -5.82
C LYS A 213 -32.18 22.70 -6.38
N GLU A 214 -32.89 23.54 -5.62
CA GLU A 214 -33.19 24.91 -5.93
C GLU A 214 -32.03 25.86 -5.62
#